data_d1e9128c9bd50f3ed953f804e6c6d44c
#
_entry.id   d1e9128c9bd50f3ed953f804e6c6d44c
#
_cell.length_a   1.000
_cell.length_b   1.000
_cell.length_c   1.000
_cell.angle_alpha   90.00
_cell.angle_beta   90.00
_cell.angle_gamma   90.00
#
_symmetry.space_group_name_H-M   'P 1'
#
loop_
_entity.id
_entity.type
_entity.pdbx_description
1 polymer ?
#
loop_
_entity_poly.entity_id
_entity_poly.type
_entity_poly.pdbx_seq_one_letter_code
_entity_poly.pdbx_strand_id
1 'polypeptide(L)'
;MERKWWDNCFRAFRVRSVALHMTSLLTSRRDFLRVSGGCLAHVMLMSACASRSTRQRWTAPANPTVTTTPFARLDLIAPDTWAVISTPLGGDRTTYANGGIIAGRNGVIAVEGFYRPAGATWLAERARELTGKWPTHVVLTHYHVDHASGVSGYRAPGGQTPALRATTATRDLAIGGGPVAPPKDDALLRAYADVVIVNATAHSRIDLGNRQVELVPLSGHTKSDVAIVDENADVTFAGDLLWNGMFPNYVDATPTALRASMQQLANRTAHTFVGGHGAVANASAVSRYLGLLDDIERAARTGLTAGRTPAEIAAAYAVPASLGEWMASKAGVERAMTAWARALG
;
A
#
# COMPACT_ATOMS: atom_id res chain seq x y z
N MET A 1 -23.34 -10.65 -31.00
CA MET A 1 -22.47 -11.16 -32.11
C MET A 1 -21.10 -11.57 -31.57
N GLU A 2 -21.01 -12.03 -30.30
CA GLU A 2 -19.74 -12.35 -29.62
C GLU A 2 -19.57 -13.81 -29.16
N ARG A 3 -20.52 -14.72 -29.47
CA ARG A 3 -20.42 -16.13 -29.07
C ARG A 3 -19.73 -17.04 -30.09
N LYS A 4 -19.37 -16.55 -31.27
CA LYS A 4 -18.79 -17.40 -32.31
C LYS A 4 -17.24 -17.42 -32.34
N TRP A 5 -16.57 -16.62 -31.55
CA TRP A 5 -15.10 -16.53 -31.58
C TRP A 5 -14.41 -17.56 -30.67
N TRP A 6 -15.08 -17.97 -29.59
CA TRP A 6 -14.50 -18.92 -28.62
C TRP A 6 -14.57 -20.39 -29.07
N ASP A 7 -15.56 -20.75 -29.89
CA ASP A 7 -15.73 -22.14 -30.34
C ASP A 7 -14.70 -22.59 -31.39
N ASN A 8 -14.04 -21.68 -32.06
CA ASN A 8 -13.02 -22.01 -33.06
C ASN A 8 -11.61 -22.24 -32.48
N CYS A 9 -11.32 -21.77 -31.29
CA CYS A 9 -10.02 -22.03 -30.63
C CYS A 9 -9.92 -23.39 -29.95
N PHE A 10 -11.05 -23.97 -29.54
CA PHE A 10 -11.04 -25.27 -28.83
C PHE A 10 -11.13 -26.51 -29.72
N ARG A 11 -11.39 -26.36 -31.01
CA ARG A 11 -11.41 -27.50 -31.95
C ARG A 11 -10.04 -27.94 -32.47
N ALA A 12 -8.97 -27.22 -32.23
CA ALA A 12 -7.63 -27.52 -32.71
C ALA A 12 -6.79 -28.43 -31.81
N PHE A 13 -7.27 -28.78 -30.62
CA PHE A 13 -6.53 -29.63 -29.66
C PHE A 13 -7.28 -30.92 -29.34
N ARG A 14 -7.52 -31.78 -30.34
CA ARG A 14 -7.67 -33.22 -30.11
C ARG A 14 -6.33 -33.90 -30.36
N VAL A 15 -5.54 -34.01 -29.29
CA VAL A 15 -4.35 -34.88 -29.31
C VAL A 15 -4.84 -36.31 -29.37
N ARG A 16 -4.70 -36.98 -30.53
CA ARG A 16 -4.82 -38.43 -30.60
C ARG A 16 -3.59 -39.02 -29.90
N SER A 17 -3.81 -39.78 -28.86
CA SER A 17 -2.82 -40.68 -28.31
C SER A 17 -2.42 -41.68 -29.37
N VAL A 18 -1.24 -41.53 -29.96
CA VAL A 18 -0.60 -42.56 -30.77
C VAL A 18 0.49 -43.17 -29.88
N ALA A 19 0.24 -44.38 -29.43
CA ALA A 19 1.27 -45.22 -28.82
C ALA A 19 2.33 -45.52 -29.88
N LEU A 20 3.51 -44.94 -29.75
CA LEU A 20 4.66 -45.23 -30.59
C LEU A 20 5.33 -46.51 -30.07
N HIS A 21 5.17 -47.60 -30.86
CA HIS A 21 6.10 -48.73 -30.84
C HIS A 21 7.42 -48.24 -31.44
N MET A 22 8.47 -48.16 -30.63
CA MET A 22 9.82 -47.94 -31.10
C MET A 22 10.37 -49.24 -31.71
N THR A 23 10.43 -49.31 -33.01
CA THR A 23 11.36 -50.20 -33.71
C THR A 23 12.11 -49.41 -34.75
N SER A 24 13.40 -49.37 -34.55
CA SER A 24 14.50 -48.96 -35.44
C SER A 24 14.18 -48.61 -36.89
N LEU A 25 14.65 -47.44 -37.35
CA LEU A 25 15.34 -47.21 -38.64
C LEU A 25 15.83 -45.75 -38.67
N LEU A 26 17.09 -45.54 -38.26
CA LEU A 26 17.86 -44.36 -38.64
C LEU A 26 18.34 -44.51 -40.07
N THR A 27 17.78 -43.79 -41.02
CA THR A 27 18.16 -43.87 -42.43
C THR A 27 18.51 -42.56 -43.09
N SER A 28 18.95 -41.54 -42.50
CA SER A 28 19.91 -40.61 -43.08
C SER A 28 20.10 -39.32 -42.30
N ARG A 29 21.29 -38.72 -42.41
CA ARG A 29 21.59 -37.37 -41.88
C ARG A 29 20.62 -36.30 -42.39
N ARG A 30 19.98 -36.50 -43.52
CA ARG A 30 18.99 -35.54 -44.09
C ARG A 30 17.69 -35.55 -43.35
N ASP A 31 17.21 -36.66 -42.81
CA ASP A 31 15.95 -36.76 -42.08
C ASP A 31 16.09 -36.21 -40.66
N PHE A 32 17.27 -36.38 -40.04
CA PHE A 32 17.61 -35.77 -38.78
C PHE A 32 17.58 -34.22 -38.85
N LEU A 33 18.13 -33.63 -39.91
CA LEU A 33 18.14 -32.18 -40.12
C LEU A 33 16.75 -31.61 -40.41
N ARG A 34 15.87 -32.37 -41.10
CA ARG A 34 14.47 -31.93 -41.32
C ARG A 34 13.62 -31.94 -40.08
N VAL A 35 13.77 -32.91 -39.19
CA VAL A 35 13.06 -33.01 -37.93
C VAL A 35 13.59 -31.98 -36.92
N SER A 36 14.92 -31.80 -36.86
CA SER A 36 15.55 -30.82 -35.95
C SER A 36 15.28 -29.38 -36.38
N GLY A 37 15.21 -29.09 -37.69
CA GLY A 37 14.87 -27.77 -38.23
C GLY A 37 13.42 -27.37 -37.94
N GLY A 38 12.48 -28.35 -38.00
CA GLY A 38 11.08 -28.12 -37.64
C GLY A 38 10.84 -27.80 -36.16
N CYS A 39 11.57 -28.47 -35.26
CA CYS A 39 11.47 -28.20 -33.83
C CYS A 39 12.07 -26.83 -33.43
N LEU A 40 13.19 -26.43 -34.04
CA LEU A 40 13.79 -25.11 -33.79
C LEU A 40 12.90 -23.95 -34.31
N ALA A 41 12.25 -24.12 -35.46
CA ALA A 41 11.31 -23.13 -36.00
C ALA A 41 10.06 -22.99 -35.12
N HIS A 42 9.55 -24.08 -34.53
CA HIS A 42 8.41 -24.04 -33.59
C HIS A 42 8.78 -23.39 -32.26
N VAL A 43 9.97 -23.64 -31.71
CA VAL A 43 10.44 -23.00 -30.49
C VAL A 43 10.68 -21.49 -30.71
N MET A 44 11.20 -21.09 -31.87
CA MET A 44 11.37 -19.67 -32.21
C MET A 44 10.04 -18.96 -32.47
N LEU A 45 9.03 -19.61 -33.05
CA LEU A 45 7.69 -19.03 -33.20
C LEU A 45 6.93 -18.91 -31.88
N MET A 46 7.11 -19.84 -30.94
CA MET A 46 6.50 -19.74 -29.59
C MET A 46 7.20 -18.67 -28.74
N SER A 47 8.49 -18.43 -28.96
CA SER A 47 9.20 -17.32 -28.29
C SER A 47 8.81 -15.94 -28.80
N ALA A 48 8.36 -15.82 -30.05
CA ALA A 48 7.89 -14.55 -30.62
C ALA A 48 6.46 -14.17 -30.16
N CYS A 49 5.66 -15.14 -29.68
CA CYS A 49 4.33 -14.87 -29.09
C CYS A 49 4.38 -14.52 -27.60
N ALA A 50 5.51 -14.68 -26.93
CA ALA A 50 5.76 -14.08 -25.64
C ALA A 50 6.20 -12.61 -25.84
N SER A 51 5.39 -11.81 -26.53
CA SER A 51 5.49 -10.37 -26.41
C SER A 51 5.28 -10.04 -24.94
N ARG A 52 6.37 -9.87 -24.18
CA ARG A 52 6.32 -9.09 -22.96
C ARG A 52 5.68 -7.77 -23.37
N SER A 53 4.40 -7.62 -23.09
CA SER A 53 3.76 -6.32 -23.04
C SER A 53 4.60 -5.53 -22.06
N THR A 54 5.54 -4.75 -22.55
CA THR A 54 6.17 -3.71 -21.76
C THR A 54 5.02 -2.77 -21.44
N ARG A 55 4.43 -2.94 -20.25
CA ARG A 55 3.44 -1.99 -19.75
C ARG A 55 4.09 -0.63 -19.89
N GLN A 56 3.57 0.18 -20.79
CA GLN A 56 4.06 1.54 -20.97
C GLN A 56 3.94 2.22 -19.61
N ARG A 57 5.08 2.61 -19.05
CA ARG A 57 5.13 3.22 -17.73
C ARG A 57 4.35 4.51 -17.80
N TRP A 58 3.30 4.63 -16.97
CA TRP A 58 2.58 5.88 -16.84
C TRP A 58 3.54 6.95 -16.31
N THR A 59 3.50 8.12 -16.90
CA THR A 59 4.26 9.27 -16.44
C THR A 59 3.29 10.30 -15.86
N ALA A 60 3.57 10.79 -14.67
CA ALA A 60 2.78 11.83 -14.06
C ALA A 60 2.75 13.08 -14.97
N PRO A 61 1.61 13.79 -15.05
CA PRO A 61 1.55 15.07 -15.71
C PRO A 61 2.51 16.07 -15.04
N ALA A 62 2.93 17.09 -15.77
CA ALA A 62 3.83 18.13 -15.25
C ALA A 62 3.24 18.86 -14.02
N ASN A 63 1.92 18.97 -13.96
CA ASN A 63 1.19 19.46 -12.78
C ASN A 63 0.18 18.39 -12.35
N PRO A 64 0.55 17.49 -11.42
CA PRO A 64 -0.32 16.42 -10.96
C PRO A 64 -1.39 16.89 -9.96
N THR A 65 -1.26 18.10 -9.39
CA THR A 65 -2.15 18.59 -8.35
C THR A 65 -3.51 18.95 -8.94
N VAL A 66 -4.54 18.24 -8.47
CA VAL A 66 -5.95 18.45 -8.87
C VAL A 66 -6.59 19.55 -8.05
N THR A 67 -6.33 19.59 -6.74
CA THR A 67 -6.85 20.63 -5.84
C THR A 67 -5.93 20.80 -4.63
N THR A 68 -5.98 21.99 -4.05
CA THR A 68 -5.25 22.34 -2.81
C THR A 68 -6.22 23.01 -1.84
N THR A 69 -6.09 22.66 -0.57
CA THR A 69 -6.79 23.24 0.58
C THR A 69 -5.77 23.64 1.65
N PRO A 70 -6.17 24.39 2.71
CA PRO A 70 -5.26 24.66 3.82
C PRO A 70 -4.73 23.41 4.54
N PHE A 71 -5.43 22.27 4.45
CA PHE A 71 -5.10 21.04 5.16
C PHE A 71 -4.53 19.93 4.29
N ALA A 72 -4.70 19.98 2.98
CA ALA A 72 -4.19 18.95 2.07
C ALA A 72 -4.13 19.41 0.61
N ARG A 73 -3.38 18.70 -0.21
CA ARG A 73 -3.54 18.69 -1.66
C ARG A 73 -3.90 17.29 -2.15
N LEU A 74 -4.57 17.21 -3.29
CA LEU A 74 -4.89 15.98 -3.98
C LEU A 74 -4.11 15.91 -5.29
N ASP A 75 -3.23 14.94 -5.42
CA ASP A 75 -2.36 14.74 -6.58
C ASP A 75 -2.78 13.50 -7.36
N LEU A 76 -2.87 13.59 -8.70
CA LEU A 76 -3.02 12.42 -9.58
C LEU A 76 -1.66 11.72 -9.66
N ILE A 77 -1.59 10.49 -9.16
CA ILE A 77 -0.33 9.71 -9.05
C ILE A 77 -0.26 8.52 -10.01
N ALA A 78 -1.41 8.08 -10.53
CA ALA A 78 -1.54 7.07 -11.58
C ALA A 78 -2.94 7.18 -12.21
N PRO A 79 -3.24 6.52 -13.35
CA PRO A 79 -4.59 6.50 -13.92
C PRO A 79 -5.64 6.07 -12.87
N ASP A 80 -6.67 6.90 -12.71
CA ASP A 80 -7.75 6.68 -11.75
C ASP A 80 -7.29 6.46 -10.30
N THR A 81 -6.12 7.04 -9.93
CA THR A 81 -5.53 6.90 -8.59
C THR A 81 -4.95 8.24 -8.13
N TRP A 82 -5.40 8.73 -6.99
CA TRP A 82 -5.01 10.01 -6.42
C TRP A 82 -4.50 9.85 -4.99
N ALA A 83 -3.46 10.59 -4.65
CA ALA A 83 -2.95 10.69 -3.28
C ALA A 83 -3.41 11.99 -2.62
N VAL A 84 -3.90 11.89 -1.40
CA VAL A 84 -4.03 13.02 -0.48
C VAL A 84 -2.69 13.19 0.22
N ILE A 85 -2.12 14.37 0.11
CA ILE A 85 -0.91 14.75 0.85
C ILE A 85 -1.31 15.84 1.84
N SER A 86 -1.35 15.46 3.10
CA SER A 86 -1.68 16.35 4.21
C SER A 86 -0.61 17.42 4.39
N THR A 87 -1.04 18.61 4.81
CA THR A 87 -0.10 19.66 5.21
C THR A 87 0.67 19.21 6.46
N PRO A 88 1.95 19.62 6.58
CA PRO A 88 2.77 19.21 7.72
C PRO A 88 2.23 19.71 9.06
N LEU A 89 2.64 19.06 10.11
CA LEU A 89 2.25 19.04 11.51
C LEU A 89 1.90 20.37 12.23
N GLY A 90 2.12 21.53 11.65
CA GLY A 90 1.85 22.84 12.26
C GLY A 90 0.58 23.54 11.78
N GLY A 91 -0.15 22.96 10.81
CA GLY A 91 -1.28 23.60 10.12
C GLY A 91 -2.66 23.08 10.55
N ASP A 92 -3.60 23.21 9.64
CA ASP A 92 -4.95 22.65 9.78
C ASP A 92 -4.90 21.12 9.78
N ARG A 93 -5.37 20.49 10.85
CA ARG A 93 -5.36 19.04 11.08
C ARG A 93 -6.61 18.34 10.54
N THR A 94 -7.30 18.89 9.56
CA THR A 94 -8.54 18.28 9.05
C THR A 94 -8.30 16.88 8.46
N THR A 95 -7.26 16.70 7.68
CA THR A 95 -6.80 15.36 7.24
C THR A 95 -5.74 14.80 8.18
N TYR A 96 -4.66 15.49 8.40
CA TYR A 96 -3.51 15.20 9.26
C TYR A 96 -2.71 13.96 8.87
N ALA A 97 -3.32 12.96 8.22
CA ALA A 97 -2.65 11.83 7.56
C ALA A 97 -2.82 11.91 6.04
N ASN A 98 -1.91 11.31 5.31
CA ASN A 98 -2.08 11.07 3.89
C ASN A 98 -3.13 9.97 3.68
N GLY A 99 -3.66 9.89 2.47
CA GLY A 99 -4.62 8.88 2.06
C GLY A 99 -4.80 8.91 0.56
N GLY A 100 -5.97 8.55 0.04
CA GLY A 100 -6.19 8.65 -1.39
C GLY A 100 -7.49 8.09 -1.92
N ILE A 101 -7.58 8.09 -3.26
CA ILE A 101 -8.70 7.56 -4.03
C ILE A 101 -8.16 6.54 -5.02
N ILE A 102 -8.79 5.37 -5.10
CA ILE A 102 -8.58 4.39 -6.15
C ILE A 102 -9.93 4.11 -6.81
N ALA A 103 -10.07 4.46 -8.08
CA ALA A 103 -11.34 4.30 -8.77
C ALA A 103 -11.30 3.19 -9.81
N GLY A 104 -12.39 2.45 -9.89
CA GLY A 104 -12.66 1.48 -10.93
C GLY A 104 -14.06 1.66 -11.53
N ARG A 105 -14.41 0.76 -12.46
CA ARG A 105 -15.68 0.82 -13.17
C ARG A 105 -16.88 0.72 -12.24
N ASN A 106 -16.80 -0.18 -11.24
CA ASN A 106 -17.93 -0.54 -10.39
C ASN A 106 -17.83 0.03 -8.96
N GLY A 107 -16.71 0.66 -8.60
CA GLY A 107 -16.54 1.16 -7.25
C GLY A 107 -15.36 2.11 -7.11
N VAL A 108 -15.30 2.73 -5.94
CA VAL A 108 -14.23 3.65 -5.53
C VAL A 108 -13.81 3.30 -4.11
N ILE A 109 -12.52 3.17 -3.89
CA ILE A 109 -11.93 3.07 -2.56
C ILE A 109 -11.46 4.46 -2.14
N ALA A 110 -11.87 4.90 -0.96
CA ALA A 110 -11.19 5.94 -0.21
C ALA A 110 -10.23 5.28 0.79
N VAL A 111 -9.00 5.74 0.81
CA VAL A 111 -7.98 5.27 1.76
C VAL A 111 -7.91 6.27 2.90
N GLU A 112 -8.03 5.78 4.12
CA GLU A 112 -8.04 6.46 5.41
C GLU A 112 -9.35 7.15 5.79
N GLY A 113 -9.53 7.30 7.10
CA GLY A 113 -10.64 8.03 7.71
C GLY A 113 -10.28 9.45 8.11
N PHE A 114 -8.99 9.80 8.15
CA PHE A 114 -8.46 11.10 8.58
C PHE A 114 -8.75 11.47 10.04
N TYR A 115 -8.21 12.62 10.46
CA TYR A 115 -8.36 13.12 11.83
C TYR A 115 -9.77 13.65 12.12
N ARG A 116 -10.43 14.31 11.14
CA ARG A 116 -11.77 14.90 11.31
C ARG A 116 -12.74 14.39 10.25
N PRO A 117 -14.04 14.27 10.58
CA PRO A 117 -15.08 13.93 9.59
C PRO A 117 -15.07 14.84 8.35
N ALA A 118 -14.75 16.13 8.52
CA ALA A 118 -14.63 17.07 7.40
C ALA A 118 -13.60 16.66 6.35
N GLY A 119 -12.49 16.02 6.76
CA GLY A 119 -11.48 15.49 5.83
C GLY A 119 -12.01 14.33 5.00
N ALA A 120 -12.73 13.40 5.65
CA ALA A 120 -13.38 12.29 4.96
C ALA A 120 -14.50 12.76 4.01
N THR A 121 -15.31 13.71 4.45
CA THR A 121 -16.36 14.33 3.59
C THR A 121 -15.72 15.00 2.36
N TRP A 122 -14.68 15.79 2.57
CA TRP A 122 -13.95 16.42 1.47
C TRP A 122 -13.41 15.40 0.48
N LEU A 123 -12.78 14.31 0.94
CA LEU A 123 -12.27 13.28 0.04
C LEU A 123 -13.39 12.57 -0.73
N ALA A 124 -14.51 12.29 -0.07
CA ALA A 124 -15.68 11.67 -0.72
C ALA A 124 -16.29 12.56 -1.81
N GLU A 125 -16.37 13.87 -1.57
CA GLU A 125 -16.79 14.85 -2.57
C GLU A 125 -15.84 14.89 -3.77
N ARG A 126 -14.51 14.91 -3.52
CA ARG A 126 -13.52 14.82 -4.60
C ARG A 126 -13.63 13.52 -5.37
N ALA A 127 -13.84 12.38 -4.71
CA ALA A 127 -14.07 11.11 -5.37
C ALA A 127 -15.30 11.20 -6.30
N ARG A 128 -16.40 11.77 -5.84
CA ARG A 128 -17.60 11.96 -6.65
C ARG A 128 -17.37 12.88 -7.84
N GLU A 129 -16.68 14.00 -7.67
CA GLU A 129 -16.37 14.94 -8.75
C GLU A 129 -15.49 14.30 -9.83
N LEU A 130 -14.47 13.56 -9.43
CA LEU A 130 -13.49 12.96 -10.33
C LEU A 130 -14.02 11.71 -11.04
N THR A 131 -14.91 10.95 -10.40
CA THR A 131 -15.30 9.61 -10.87
C THR A 131 -16.80 9.48 -11.15
N GLY A 132 -17.61 10.46 -10.79
CA GLY A 132 -19.08 10.38 -10.80
C GLY A 132 -19.66 9.53 -9.67
N LYS A 133 -18.85 8.95 -8.80
CA LYS A 133 -19.26 8.00 -7.76
C LYS A 133 -18.84 8.46 -6.37
N TRP A 134 -19.73 8.28 -5.41
CA TRP A 134 -19.37 8.30 -4.00
C TRP A 134 -18.50 7.07 -3.67
N PRO A 135 -17.59 7.14 -2.69
CA PRO A 135 -16.82 5.95 -2.26
C PRO A 135 -17.75 4.79 -1.92
N THR A 136 -17.43 3.62 -2.46
CA THR A 136 -18.12 2.35 -2.14
C THR A 136 -17.43 1.61 -1.01
N HIS A 137 -16.15 1.88 -0.83
CA HIS A 137 -15.32 1.30 0.22
C HIS A 137 -14.46 2.39 0.88
N VAL A 138 -14.26 2.26 2.18
CA VAL A 138 -13.21 2.94 2.94
C VAL A 138 -12.28 1.88 3.52
N VAL A 139 -10.98 2.03 3.36
CA VAL A 139 -9.99 1.11 3.93
C VAL A 139 -9.10 1.89 4.89
N LEU A 140 -9.05 1.43 6.14
CA LEU A 140 -8.13 1.96 7.14
C LEU A 140 -6.83 1.16 7.15
N THR A 141 -5.70 1.85 7.16
CA THR A 141 -4.40 1.18 7.31
C THR A 141 -4.19 0.72 8.74
N HIS A 142 -4.55 1.53 9.73
CA HIS A 142 -4.45 1.22 11.16
C HIS A 142 -5.38 2.10 12.00
N TYR A 143 -5.30 2.01 13.33
CA TYR A 143 -6.30 2.58 14.25
C TYR A 143 -5.98 3.99 14.76
N HIS A 144 -4.81 4.57 14.49
CA HIS A 144 -4.43 5.85 15.07
C HIS A 144 -5.40 6.96 14.70
N VAL A 145 -5.51 7.93 15.61
CA VAL A 145 -6.52 8.98 15.58
C VAL A 145 -6.59 9.75 14.28
N ASP A 146 -5.47 10.02 13.64
CA ASP A 146 -5.36 10.76 12.38
C ASP A 146 -5.67 9.91 11.12
N HIS A 147 -5.80 8.61 11.28
CA HIS A 147 -6.21 7.68 10.22
C HIS A 147 -7.64 7.17 10.40
N ALA A 148 -8.19 7.20 11.60
CA ALA A 148 -9.41 6.47 11.93
C ALA A 148 -10.56 7.31 12.51
N SER A 149 -10.33 8.55 12.95
CA SER A 149 -11.35 9.33 13.65
C SER A 149 -12.47 9.86 12.75
N GLY A 150 -12.14 10.27 11.55
CA GLY A 150 -13.07 10.99 10.68
C GLY A 150 -13.99 10.12 9.83
N VAL A 151 -13.99 8.80 10.00
CA VAL A 151 -14.72 7.83 9.14
C VAL A 151 -16.22 8.13 8.99
N SER A 152 -16.85 8.75 9.99
CA SER A 152 -18.26 9.15 9.94
C SER A 152 -18.55 10.17 8.84
N GLY A 153 -17.55 10.90 8.35
CA GLY A 153 -17.68 11.88 7.27
C GLY A 153 -17.92 11.28 5.89
N TYR A 154 -17.75 9.98 5.71
CA TYR A 154 -18.01 9.32 4.42
C TYR A 154 -19.47 9.06 4.12
N ARG A 155 -20.39 9.47 4.98
CA ARG A 155 -21.82 9.32 4.74
C ARG A 155 -22.27 10.21 3.57
N ALA A 156 -22.81 9.59 2.52
CA ALA A 156 -23.36 10.32 1.37
C ALA A 156 -24.59 11.15 1.73
N PRO A 157 -24.92 12.23 0.97
CA PRO A 157 -26.10 13.04 1.21
C PRO A 157 -27.41 12.25 1.28
N GLY A 158 -27.53 11.13 0.58
CA GLY A 158 -28.69 10.22 0.65
C GLY A 158 -28.67 9.25 1.83
N GLY A 159 -27.73 9.38 2.77
CA GLY A 159 -27.60 8.52 3.95
C GLY A 159 -26.83 7.23 3.71
N GLN A 160 -26.48 6.90 2.47
CA GLN A 160 -25.67 5.72 2.14
C GLN A 160 -24.25 5.87 2.69
N THR A 161 -23.72 4.79 3.27
CA THR A 161 -22.36 4.71 3.78
C THR A 161 -21.55 3.69 2.98
N PRO A 162 -20.26 3.94 2.69
CA PRO A 162 -19.37 2.95 2.11
C PRO A 162 -19.12 1.80 3.09
N ALA A 163 -18.73 0.63 2.57
CA ALA A 163 -18.23 -0.47 3.40
C ALA A 163 -16.90 -0.07 4.04
N LEU A 164 -16.91 0.20 5.34
CA LEU A 164 -15.69 0.44 6.12
C LEU A 164 -14.95 -0.88 6.32
N ARG A 165 -13.67 -0.93 5.97
CA ARG A 165 -12.82 -2.10 6.05
C ARG A 165 -11.65 -1.85 6.99
N ALA A 166 -11.51 -2.70 7.97
CA ALA A 166 -10.42 -2.68 8.95
C ALA A 166 -10.15 -4.09 9.49
N THR A 167 -8.98 -4.34 10.03
CA THR A 167 -8.75 -5.57 10.80
C THR A 167 -9.54 -5.55 12.10
N THR A 168 -9.76 -6.70 12.69
CA THR A 168 -10.37 -6.80 14.03
C THR A 168 -9.60 -5.96 15.04
N ALA A 169 -8.26 -6.04 15.04
CA ALA A 169 -7.44 -5.28 15.98
C ALA A 169 -7.54 -3.75 15.74
N THR A 170 -7.56 -3.30 14.48
CA THR A 170 -7.78 -1.88 14.16
C THR A 170 -9.13 -1.40 14.67
N ARG A 171 -10.22 -2.14 14.42
CA ARG A 171 -11.56 -1.82 14.93
C ARG A 171 -11.55 -1.74 16.47
N ASP A 172 -11.07 -2.79 17.13
CA ASP A 172 -11.16 -2.93 18.58
C ASP A 172 -10.34 -1.85 19.30
N LEU A 173 -9.17 -1.47 18.75
CA LEU A 173 -8.37 -0.39 19.29
C LEU A 173 -8.97 0.99 19.02
N ALA A 174 -9.55 1.21 17.85
CA ALA A 174 -10.18 2.49 17.50
C ALA A 174 -11.36 2.81 18.43
N ILE A 175 -12.22 1.82 18.73
CA ILE A 175 -13.39 2.02 19.61
C ILE A 175 -13.14 1.59 21.05
N GLY A 176 -12.14 0.75 21.31
CA GLY A 176 -11.80 0.22 22.63
C GLY A 176 -10.86 1.11 23.44
N GLY A 177 -10.10 2.02 22.83
CA GLY A 177 -9.16 2.91 23.48
C GLY A 177 -7.72 2.42 23.46
N GLY A 178 -7.11 2.33 22.27
CA GLY A 178 -5.66 2.14 22.12
C GLY A 178 -4.86 3.40 22.53
N PRO A 179 -3.51 3.33 22.58
CA PRO A 179 -2.66 4.43 23.05
C PRO A 179 -2.87 5.77 22.33
N VAL A 180 -3.22 5.72 21.03
CA VAL A 180 -3.46 6.90 20.18
C VAL A 180 -4.81 6.73 19.45
N ALA A 181 -5.80 6.17 20.12
CA ALA A 181 -7.11 5.91 19.57
C ALA A 181 -7.93 7.19 19.37
N PRO A 182 -8.91 7.20 18.45
CA PRO A 182 -9.91 8.23 18.33
C PRO A 182 -10.64 8.51 19.65
N PRO A 183 -11.04 9.78 19.90
CA PRO A 183 -12.02 10.07 20.94
C PRO A 183 -13.33 9.32 20.64
N LYS A 184 -13.90 8.68 21.66
CA LYS A 184 -15.17 7.95 21.53
C LYS A 184 -16.34 8.92 21.46
N ASP A 185 -17.10 8.83 20.37
CA ASP A 185 -18.40 9.46 20.25
C ASP A 185 -19.38 8.53 19.51
N ASP A 186 -20.65 8.87 19.54
CA ASP A 186 -21.70 8.05 18.94
C ASP A 186 -21.58 7.95 17.41
N ALA A 187 -21.04 8.97 16.74
CA ALA A 187 -20.88 8.97 15.29
C ALA A 187 -19.78 7.98 14.88
N LEU A 188 -18.68 7.97 15.61
CA LEU A 188 -17.60 7.01 15.45
C LEU A 188 -18.11 5.59 15.69
N LEU A 189 -18.78 5.33 16.83
CA LEU A 189 -19.28 4.01 17.17
C LEU A 189 -20.26 3.47 16.11
N ARG A 190 -21.16 4.31 15.59
CA ARG A 190 -22.05 3.94 14.48
C ARG A 190 -21.30 3.62 13.20
N ALA A 191 -20.25 4.38 12.87
CA ALA A 191 -19.45 4.13 11.69
C ALA A 191 -18.71 2.78 11.74
N TYR A 192 -18.33 2.35 12.93
CA TYR A 192 -17.65 1.07 13.14
C TYR A 192 -18.59 -0.12 13.40
N ALA A 193 -19.92 0.09 13.49
CA ALA A 193 -20.87 -0.97 13.81
C ALA A 193 -20.88 -2.10 12.77
N ASP A 194 -20.81 -1.75 11.48
CA ASP A 194 -20.86 -2.67 10.34
C ASP A 194 -19.52 -2.81 9.61
N VAL A 195 -18.42 -2.75 10.35
CA VAL A 195 -17.07 -2.91 9.78
C VAL A 195 -16.92 -4.27 9.10
N VAL A 196 -16.50 -4.25 7.85
CA VAL A 196 -16.09 -5.45 7.10
C VAL A 196 -14.67 -5.81 7.52
N ILE A 197 -14.53 -6.94 8.19
CA ILE A 197 -13.24 -7.37 8.74
C ILE A 197 -12.27 -7.78 7.62
N VAL A 198 -11.13 -7.12 7.56
CA VAL A 198 -9.96 -7.54 6.77
C VAL A 198 -9.25 -8.65 7.54
N ASN A 199 -8.96 -9.76 6.86
CA ASN A 199 -8.21 -10.85 7.47
C ASN A 199 -6.79 -10.37 7.83
N ALA A 200 -6.39 -10.54 9.09
CA ALA A 200 -5.09 -10.09 9.60
C ALA A 200 -3.90 -11.03 9.22
N THR A 201 -4.18 -12.18 8.64
CA THR A 201 -3.17 -13.22 8.33
C THR A 201 -3.14 -13.64 6.86
N ALA A 202 -4.09 -13.18 6.06
CA ALA A 202 -4.18 -13.52 4.65
C ALA A 202 -4.55 -12.30 3.81
N HIS A 203 -3.95 -12.21 2.63
CA HIS A 203 -4.29 -11.17 1.66
C HIS A 203 -5.74 -11.32 1.22
N SER A 204 -6.40 -10.19 1.02
CA SER A 204 -7.76 -10.12 0.46
C SER A 204 -7.80 -9.09 -0.67
N ARG A 205 -8.87 -9.10 -1.46
CA ARG A 205 -8.99 -8.20 -2.62
C ARG A 205 -10.34 -7.52 -2.66
N ILE A 206 -10.33 -6.29 -3.17
CA ILE A 206 -11.54 -5.54 -3.52
C ILE A 206 -11.59 -5.47 -5.04
N ASP A 207 -12.67 -5.98 -5.63
CA ASP A 207 -12.91 -5.90 -7.07
C ASP A 207 -13.68 -4.62 -7.41
N LEU A 208 -13.05 -3.76 -8.19
CA LEU A 208 -13.63 -2.51 -8.69
C LEU A 208 -14.12 -2.64 -10.15
N GLY A 209 -14.24 -3.87 -10.67
CA GLY A 209 -14.81 -4.22 -11.98
C GLY A 209 -13.80 -4.27 -13.15
N ASN A 210 -12.82 -3.39 -13.18
CA ASN A 210 -11.72 -3.37 -14.16
C ASN A 210 -10.35 -3.39 -13.50
N ARG A 211 -10.31 -3.41 -12.17
CA ARG A 211 -9.09 -3.51 -11.37
C ARG A 211 -9.40 -4.21 -10.05
N GLN A 212 -8.42 -4.93 -9.56
CA GLN A 212 -8.46 -5.55 -8.24
C GLN A 212 -7.40 -4.89 -7.36
N VAL A 213 -7.81 -4.45 -6.19
CA VAL A 213 -6.94 -3.82 -5.20
C VAL A 213 -6.72 -4.80 -4.07
N GLU A 214 -5.46 -5.10 -3.79
CA GLU A 214 -5.08 -6.06 -2.76
C GLU A 214 -4.93 -5.36 -1.41
N LEU A 215 -5.45 -5.97 -0.36
CA LEU A 215 -5.24 -5.60 1.04
C LEU A 215 -4.22 -6.56 1.63
N VAL A 216 -3.07 -6.04 2.01
CA VAL A 216 -1.93 -6.80 2.54
C VAL A 216 -1.84 -6.57 4.05
N PRO A 217 -2.20 -7.55 4.89
CA PRO A 217 -2.06 -7.44 6.33
C PRO A 217 -0.58 -7.47 6.72
N LEU A 218 -0.20 -6.56 7.58
CA LEU A 218 1.16 -6.34 8.06
C LEU A 218 1.11 -5.96 9.55
N SER A 219 2.27 -5.67 10.11
CA SER A 219 2.40 -5.11 11.46
C SER A 219 3.71 -4.36 11.57
N GLY A 220 3.84 -3.53 12.59
CA GLY A 220 5.11 -2.88 12.85
C GLY A 220 4.97 -1.44 13.30
N HIS A 221 4.19 -0.62 12.62
CA HIS A 221 3.81 0.68 13.14
C HIS A 221 2.78 0.52 14.28
N THR A 222 1.83 -0.39 14.06
CA THR A 222 0.97 -0.95 15.12
C THR A 222 1.06 -2.48 15.10
N LYS A 223 0.32 -3.14 15.99
CA LYS A 223 0.20 -4.59 15.97
C LYS A 223 -0.60 -5.14 14.77
N SER A 224 -1.26 -4.28 14.02
CA SER A 224 -2.13 -4.66 12.91
C SER A 224 -2.26 -3.52 11.91
N ASP A 225 -1.40 -3.51 10.91
CA ASP A 225 -1.37 -2.56 9.81
C ASP A 225 -1.89 -3.24 8.53
N VAL A 226 -2.42 -2.46 7.61
CA VAL A 226 -2.84 -2.93 6.27
C VAL A 226 -2.25 -2.01 5.22
N ALA A 227 -1.50 -2.56 4.27
CA ALA A 227 -1.16 -1.84 3.05
C ALA A 227 -2.18 -2.12 1.95
N ILE A 228 -2.48 -1.10 1.14
CA ILE A 228 -3.40 -1.18 0.01
C ILE A 228 -2.56 -1.13 -1.27
N VAL A 229 -2.57 -2.22 -2.03
CA VAL A 229 -1.71 -2.40 -3.21
C VAL A 229 -2.57 -2.46 -4.47
N ASP A 230 -2.34 -1.52 -5.37
CA ASP A 230 -2.91 -1.50 -6.70
C ASP A 230 -1.80 -1.85 -7.71
N GLU A 231 -1.69 -3.13 -8.06
CA GLU A 231 -0.69 -3.59 -9.03
C GLU A 231 -0.94 -3.06 -10.44
N ASN A 232 -2.19 -2.71 -10.78
CA ASN A 232 -2.52 -2.17 -12.09
C ASN A 232 -2.01 -0.75 -12.27
N ALA A 233 -2.01 0.03 -11.20
CA ALA A 233 -1.53 1.40 -11.16
C ALA A 233 -0.07 1.52 -10.71
N ASP A 234 0.55 0.43 -10.24
CA ASP A 234 1.91 0.41 -9.68
C ASP A 234 2.04 1.31 -8.43
N VAL A 235 0.99 1.32 -7.59
CA VAL A 235 0.86 2.16 -6.40
C VAL A 235 0.63 1.32 -5.15
N THR A 236 1.31 1.68 -4.07
CA THR A 236 1.09 1.15 -2.72
C THR A 236 0.80 2.27 -1.73
N PHE A 237 -0.36 2.22 -1.07
CA PHE A 237 -0.63 3.01 0.13
C PHE A 237 -0.17 2.20 1.34
N ALA A 238 0.87 2.68 2.01
CA ALA A 238 1.57 1.95 3.06
C ALA A 238 1.14 2.37 4.48
N GLY A 239 0.31 3.40 4.62
CA GLY A 239 0.05 4.00 5.92
C GLY A 239 1.34 4.37 6.64
N ASP A 240 1.32 4.28 7.95
CA ASP A 240 2.46 4.66 8.79
C ASP A 240 3.61 3.64 8.83
N LEU A 241 3.52 2.58 8.03
CA LEU A 241 4.71 1.76 7.73
C LEU A 241 5.78 2.58 6.97
N LEU A 242 5.36 3.67 6.30
CA LEU A 242 6.24 4.57 5.56
C LEU A 242 6.02 6.04 5.96
N TRP A 243 7.10 6.70 6.36
CA TRP A 243 7.18 8.15 6.60
C TRP A 243 8.25 8.74 5.68
N ASN A 244 7.86 9.55 4.68
CA ASN A 244 8.83 10.06 3.72
C ASN A 244 9.27 11.49 4.06
N GLY A 245 10.54 11.64 4.43
CA GLY A 245 11.13 12.91 4.89
C GLY A 245 10.77 13.29 6.33
N MET A 246 10.06 12.42 7.03
CA MET A 246 9.68 12.61 8.42
C MET A 246 10.15 11.41 9.25
N PHE A 247 10.61 11.66 10.48
CA PHE A 247 11.04 10.60 11.40
C PHE A 247 9.83 9.79 11.86
N PRO A 248 9.87 8.44 11.77
CA PRO A 248 8.72 7.60 12.05
C PRO A 248 8.29 7.67 13.52
N ASN A 249 6.99 7.53 13.76
CA ASN A 249 6.46 7.49 15.12
C ASN A 249 6.47 6.05 15.66
N TYR A 250 7.04 5.87 16.85
CA TYR A 250 7.22 4.57 17.50
C TYR A 250 6.32 4.39 18.73
N VAL A 251 5.18 5.11 18.83
CA VAL A 251 4.37 5.15 20.04
C VAL A 251 3.95 3.77 20.53
N ASP A 252 3.49 2.89 19.66
CA ASP A 252 3.18 1.49 19.94
C ASP A 252 3.77 0.51 18.89
N ALA A 253 4.83 0.96 18.23
CA ALA A 253 5.51 0.19 17.19
C ALA A 253 6.24 -1.03 17.76
N THR A 254 6.30 -2.07 16.90
CA THR A 254 7.23 -3.20 17.01
C THR A 254 8.36 -2.99 15.99
N PRO A 255 9.53 -2.44 16.41
CA PRO A 255 10.54 -1.94 15.48
C PRO A 255 11.03 -2.94 14.44
N THR A 256 11.27 -4.19 14.87
CA THR A 256 11.71 -5.28 13.97
C THR A 256 10.65 -5.63 12.93
N ALA A 257 9.36 -5.65 13.33
CA ALA A 257 8.25 -5.89 12.42
C ALA A 257 8.05 -4.73 11.44
N LEU A 258 8.20 -3.47 11.88
CA LEU A 258 8.12 -2.28 11.02
C LEU A 258 9.14 -2.37 9.87
N ARG A 259 10.38 -2.66 10.21
CA ARG A 259 11.45 -2.80 9.21
C ARG A 259 11.16 -3.95 8.24
N ALA A 260 10.71 -5.12 8.76
CA ALA A 260 10.40 -6.30 7.95
C ALA A 260 9.21 -6.06 7.02
N SER A 261 8.14 -5.46 7.51
CA SER A 261 6.95 -5.10 6.73
C SER A 261 7.27 -4.12 5.60
N MET A 262 8.06 -3.09 5.89
CA MET A 262 8.45 -2.14 4.85
C MET A 262 9.37 -2.79 3.80
N GLN A 263 10.27 -3.70 4.20
CA GLN A 263 11.08 -4.46 3.26
C GLN A 263 10.22 -5.39 2.38
N GLN A 264 9.18 -6.01 2.95
CA GLN A 264 8.24 -6.84 2.18
C GLN A 264 7.53 -6.00 1.11
N LEU A 265 7.07 -4.78 1.44
CA LEU A 265 6.45 -3.86 0.49
C LEU A 265 7.46 -3.38 -0.58
N ALA A 266 8.69 -3.06 -0.17
CA ALA A 266 9.75 -2.61 -1.09
C ALA A 266 10.17 -3.69 -2.11
N ASN A 267 10.03 -4.96 -1.76
CA ASN A 267 10.33 -6.09 -2.66
C ASN A 267 9.22 -6.34 -3.70
N ARG A 268 8.07 -5.70 -3.58
CA ARG A 268 7.01 -5.76 -4.59
C ARG A 268 7.37 -4.89 -5.79
N THR A 269 6.66 -5.07 -6.88
CA THR A 269 6.90 -4.33 -8.14
C THR A 269 6.47 -2.86 -8.09
N ALA A 270 5.83 -2.40 -7.01
CA ALA A 270 5.38 -1.02 -6.88
C ALA A 270 6.55 -0.01 -6.96
N HIS A 271 6.33 1.07 -7.70
CA HIS A 271 7.32 2.13 -7.86
C HIS A 271 6.86 3.45 -7.21
N THR A 272 5.56 3.56 -6.89
CA THR A 272 4.95 4.71 -6.24
C THR A 272 4.39 4.29 -4.89
N PHE A 273 4.82 4.96 -3.83
CA PHE A 273 4.37 4.67 -2.47
C PHE A 273 3.78 5.93 -1.85
N VAL A 274 2.61 5.78 -1.24
CA VAL A 274 1.98 6.80 -0.39
C VAL A 274 2.13 6.34 1.04
N GLY A 275 3.02 6.96 1.79
CA GLY A 275 3.14 6.76 3.23
C GLY A 275 2.05 7.51 3.98
N GLY A 276 1.84 7.21 5.26
CA GLY A 276 0.87 7.92 6.09
C GLY A 276 1.22 9.40 6.29
N HIS A 277 2.50 9.73 6.18
CA HIS A 277 2.99 11.11 6.31
C HIS A 277 4.13 11.41 5.34
N GLY A 278 4.23 12.69 4.95
CA GLY A 278 5.26 13.19 4.06
C GLY A 278 4.89 13.09 2.58
N ALA A 279 5.85 13.32 1.70
CA ALA A 279 5.63 13.33 0.26
C ALA A 279 5.44 11.91 -0.31
N VAL A 280 4.80 11.81 -1.49
CA VAL A 280 4.80 10.56 -2.27
C VAL A 280 6.23 10.08 -2.47
N ALA A 281 6.47 8.81 -2.25
CA ALA A 281 7.80 8.20 -2.31
C ALA A 281 7.96 7.34 -3.57
N ASN A 282 9.16 7.30 -4.09
CA ASN A 282 9.61 6.33 -5.09
C ASN A 282 10.51 5.27 -4.44
N ALA A 283 10.97 4.30 -5.22
CA ALA A 283 11.85 3.24 -4.72
C ALA A 283 13.13 3.76 -4.03
N SER A 284 13.71 4.87 -4.53
CA SER A 284 14.89 5.50 -3.91
C SER A 284 14.57 6.10 -2.53
N ALA A 285 13.41 6.76 -2.39
CA ALA A 285 12.95 7.30 -1.10
C ALA A 285 12.67 6.16 -0.10
N VAL A 286 12.04 5.08 -0.56
CA VAL A 286 11.82 3.87 0.26
C VAL A 286 13.14 3.24 0.71
N SER A 287 14.14 3.17 -0.18
CA SER A 287 15.47 2.67 0.18
C SER A 287 16.15 3.53 1.25
N ARG A 288 16.04 4.87 1.15
CA ARG A 288 16.54 5.77 2.19
C ARG A 288 15.82 5.60 3.53
N TYR A 289 14.48 5.40 3.49
CA TYR A 289 13.70 5.13 4.70
C TYR A 289 14.11 3.83 5.37
N LEU A 290 14.31 2.74 4.62
CA LEU A 290 14.84 1.49 5.14
C LEU A 290 16.23 1.69 5.77
N GLY A 291 17.10 2.47 5.12
CA GLY A 291 18.39 2.86 5.68
C GLY A 291 18.27 3.65 6.99
N LEU A 292 17.25 4.52 7.12
CA LEU A 292 16.96 5.20 8.38
C LEU A 292 16.55 4.22 9.48
N LEU A 293 15.65 3.25 9.18
CA LEU A 293 15.24 2.24 10.15
C LEU A 293 16.44 1.39 10.63
N ASP A 294 17.32 1.00 9.71
CA ASP A 294 18.55 0.25 10.04
C ASP A 294 19.51 1.09 10.88
N ASP A 295 19.60 2.39 10.64
CA ASP A 295 20.45 3.30 11.42
C ASP A 295 19.91 3.53 12.84
N ILE A 296 18.60 3.69 12.99
CA ILE A 296 17.93 3.80 14.29
C ILE A 296 18.17 2.51 15.12
N GLU A 297 18.01 1.33 14.49
CA GLU A 297 18.28 0.05 15.14
C GLU A 297 19.72 -0.04 15.62
N ARG A 298 20.69 0.29 14.75
CA ARG A 298 22.11 0.26 15.06
C ARG A 298 22.44 1.19 16.25
N ALA A 299 21.91 2.40 16.25
CA ALA A 299 22.14 3.36 17.33
C ALA A 299 21.54 2.86 18.65
N ALA A 300 20.32 2.32 18.62
CA ALA A 300 19.67 1.75 19.80
C ALA A 300 20.47 0.57 20.37
N ARG A 301 20.80 -0.43 19.54
CA ARG A 301 21.57 -1.61 19.96
C ARG A 301 22.92 -1.21 20.57
N THR A 302 23.68 -0.36 19.88
CA THR A 302 24.99 0.10 20.37
C THR A 302 24.88 0.83 21.72
N GLY A 303 23.91 1.73 21.85
CA GLY A 303 23.73 2.50 23.08
C GLY A 303 23.27 1.64 24.24
N LEU A 304 22.30 0.75 24.03
CA LEU A 304 21.76 -0.15 25.07
C LEU A 304 22.82 -1.15 25.53
N THR A 305 23.59 -1.73 24.62
CA THR A 305 24.72 -2.62 24.97
C THR A 305 25.79 -1.90 25.79
N ALA A 306 25.97 -0.59 25.56
CA ALA A 306 26.87 0.24 26.37
C ALA A 306 26.25 0.71 27.70
N GLY A 307 25.08 0.21 28.08
CA GLY A 307 24.38 0.53 29.33
C GLY A 307 23.73 1.92 29.35
N ARG A 308 23.60 2.59 28.20
CA ARG A 308 22.94 3.91 28.12
C ARG A 308 21.42 3.77 28.13
N THR A 309 20.76 4.75 28.72
CA THR A 309 19.31 4.88 28.70
C THR A 309 18.79 5.32 27.31
N PRO A 310 17.53 5.03 26.96
CA PRO A 310 16.91 5.54 25.74
C PRO A 310 17.03 7.07 25.56
N ALA A 311 16.89 7.83 26.65
CA ALA A 311 17.04 9.29 26.63
C ALA A 311 18.44 9.75 26.29
N GLU A 312 19.49 9.12 26.86
CA GLU A 312 20.90 9.41 26.57
C GLU A 312 21.28 9.04 25.13
N ILE A 313 20.72 7.92 24.61
CA ILE A 313 20.93 7.54 23.22
C ILE A 313 20.25 8.57 22.29
N ALA A 314 19.01 8.94 22.58
CA ALA A 314 18.26 9.92 21.80
C ALA A 314 18.91 11.31 21.80
N ALA A 315 19.47 11.73 22.93
CA ALA A 315 20.18 13.02 23.04
C ALA A 315 21.43 13.08 22.16
N ALA A 316 22.10 11.94 21.95
CA ALA A 316 23.29 11.82 21.13
C ALA A 316 23.02 11.46 19.66
N TYR A 317 21.80 11.03 19.34
CA TYR A 317 21.45 10.58 18.01
C TYR A 317 21.23 11.72 17.03
N ALA A 318 21.88 11.62 15.87
CA ALA A 318 21.62 12.45 14.72
C ALA A 318 21.47 11.56 13.48
N VAL A 319 20.48 11.83 12.64
CA VAL A 319 20.33 11.11 11.37
C VAL A 319 21.54 11.38 10.49
N PRO A 320 22.20 10.34 9.95
CA PRO A 320 23.33 10.51 9.06
C PRO A 320 22.98 11.33 7.81
N ALA A 321 23.80 12.31 7.46
CA ALA A 321 23.59 13.18 6.29
C ALA A 321 23.45 12.37 4.97
N SER A 322 24.09 11.21 4.88
CA SER A 322 23.98 10.29 3.73
C SER A 322 22.56 9.77 3.49
N LEU A 323 21.69 9.79 4.50
CA LEU A 323 20.28 9.39 4.40
C LEU A 323 19.36 10.56 3.99
N GLY A 324 19.90 11.77 3.84
CA GLY A 324 19.15 12.97 3.51
C GLY A 324 18.54 13.66 4.74
N GLU A 325 17.67 14.62 4.48
CA GLU A 325 17.03 15.41 5.53
C GLU A 325 15.77 14.71 6.05
N TRP A 326 15.62 14.70 7.37
CA TRP A 326 14.48 14.11 8.07
C TRP A 326 13.98 15.06 9.16
N MET A 327 12.68 15.35 9.12
CA MET A 327 12.02 16.11 10.18
C MET A 327 11.91 15.23 11.43
N ALA A 328 12.82 15.40 12.39
CA ALA A 328 12.87 14.64 13.63
C ALA A 328 12.68 15.57 14.84
N SER A 329 11.96 15.08 15.85
CA SER A 329 11.88 15.72 17.16
C SER A 329 12.61 14.88 18.20
N LYS A 330 13.18 15.54 19.25
CA LYS A 330 13.82 14.81 20.37
C LYS A 330 12.90 13.76 20.97
N ALA A 331 11.63 14.10 21.19
CA ALA A 331 10.63 13.17 21.74
C ALA A 331 10.34 12.00 20.78
N GLY A 332 10.37 12.22 19.47
CA GLY A 332 10.21 11.16 18.45
C GLY A 332 11.37 10.18 18.50
N VAL A 333 12.60 10.69 18.56
CA VAL A 333 13.80 9.85 18.66
C VAL A 333 13.82 9.07 19.99
N GLU A 334 13.47 9.69 21.10
CA GLU A 334 13.40 9.01 22.40
C GLU A 334 12.37 7.89 22.41
N ARG A 335 11.19 8.10 21.80
CA ARG A 335 10.19 7.03 21.62
C ARG A 335 10.75 5.86 20.81
N ALA A 336 11.51 6.13 19.74
CA ALA A 336 12.16 5.08 18.96
C ALA A 336 13.16 4.27 19.81
N MET A 337 14.02 4.92 20.56
CA MET A 337 14.99 4.26 21.45
C MET A 337 14.30 3.47 22.56
N THR A 338 13.19 3.99 23.10
CA THR A 338 12.37 3.29 24.09
C THR A 338 11.69 2.05 23.50
N ALA A 339 11.16 2.15 22.28
CA ALA A 339 10.56 1.01 21.59
C ALA A 339 11.61 -0.10 21.31
N TRP A 340 12.82 0.29 20.93
CA TRP A 340 13.92 -0.65 20.75
C TRP A 340 14.38 -1.27 22.08
N ALA A 341 14.44 -0.49 23.17
CA ALA A 341 14.76 -1.04 24.48
C ALA A 341 13.74 -2.11 24.90
N ARG A 342 12.46 -1.90 24.65
CA ARG A 342 11.41 -2.92 24.92
C ARG A 342 11.55 -4.16 24.02
N ALA A 343 12.01 -3.99 22.79
CA ALA A 343 12.14 -5.09 21.82
C ALA A 343 13.38 -5.94 22.05
N LEU A 344 14.41 -5.44 22.75
CA LEU A 344 15.69 -6.07 22.99
C LEU A 344 15.88 -6.60 24.42
N GLY A 345 15.08 -6.13 25.37
CA GLY A 345 15.06 -6.57 26.78
C GLY A 345 14.06 -7.67 26.98
#